data_6123004b17cb8dcc085a05fae1b9954d
#
_entry.id   6123004b17cb8dcc085a05fae1b9954d
#
_cell.length_a   1.000
_cell.length_b   1.000
_cell.length_c   1.000
_cell.angle_alpha   90.00
_cell.angle_beta   90.00
_cell.angle_gamma   90.00
#
_symmetry.space_group_name_H-M   'P 1'
#
loop_
_entity.id
_entity.type
_entity.pdbx_description
1 polymer ?
#
loop_
_entity_poly.entity_id
_entity_poly.type
_entity_poly.pdbx_seq_one_letter_code
_entity_poly.pdbx_strand_id
1 'polypeptide(L)'
;RVRLRIINASAMTIFNFRIPGLPMTVVAADGLYVQPVETDEFQIGVAETYDVIVTPPKARAFALVAESIDRSGQAVATLAPEIGLVATAPLLRERPLLTHQDMGMAMNHGAMGGMDHGSMAGMDHGAMSDGEPQAHKHKIGAGVDNVAEVTTNRLGEPGLGLENVPHRALTYLQLKSIEPNPDTRDPTREVEIHL
;
A
#
# COMPACT_ATOMS: atom_id res chain seq x y z
N ARG A 1 -12.71 -20.39 -12.05
CA ARG A 1 -12.86 -19.10 -11.39
C ARG A 1 -13.02 -19.34 -9.90
N VAL A 2 -12.19 -18.72 -9.07
CA VAL A 2 -12.15 -18.88 -7.62
C VAL A 2 -12.24 -17.51 -6.97
N ARG A 3 -13.06 -17.37 -5.93
CA ARG A 3 -13.06 -16.20 -5.03
C ARG A 3 -12.24 -16.57 -3.81
N LEU A 4 -11.23 -15.77 -3.53
CA LEU A 4 -10.41 -15.87 -2.34
C LEU A 4 -10.77 -14.71 -1.40
N ARG A 5 -10.95 -15.02 -0.13
CA ARG A 5 -11.05 -14.03 0.93
C ARG A 5 -9.74 -14.01 1.69
N ILE A 6 -9.06 -12.89 1.63
CA ILE A 6 -7.79 -12.65 2.31
C ILE A 6 -8.07 -11.80 3.54
N ILE A 7 -7.61 -12.27 4.70
CA ILE A 7 -7.82 -11.61 5.99
C ILE A 7 -6.46 -11.49 6.66
N ASN A 8 -6.06 -10.28 7.00
CA ASN A 8 -4.89 -10.08 7.85
C ASN A 8 -5.30 -10.15 9.32
N ALA A 9 -5.12 -11.31 9.92
CA ALA A 9 -5.43 -11.56 11.33
C ALA A 9 -4.19 -11.40 12.25
N SER A 10 -3.13 -10.76 11.78
CA SER A 10 -1.95 -10.49 12.62
C SER A 10 -2.22 -9.38 13.63
N ALA A 11 -1.44 -9.36 14.71
CA ALA A 11 -1.57 -8.33 15.74
C ALA A 11 -1.04 -6.96 15.30
N MET A 12 0.04 -6.92 14.48
CA MET A 12 0.75 -5.67 14.16
C MET A 12 1.35 -5.63 12.75
N THR A 13 1.40 -6.76 12.02
CA THR A 13 2.13 -6.85 10.77
C THR A 13 1.27 -6.47 9.58
N ILE A 14 1.77 -5.58 8.75
CA ILE A 14 1.23 -5.29 7.42
C ILE A 14 1.89 -6.26 6.43
N PHE A 15 1.11 -6.81 5.49
CA PHE A 15 1.62 -7.73 4.48
C PHE A 15 1.40 -7.20 3.07
N ASN A 16 2.31 -7.56 2.18
CA ASN A 16 2.11 -7.47 0.73
C ASN A 16 1.62 -8.83 0.24
N PHE A 17 0.40 -8.86 -0.30
CA PHE A 17 -0.21 -10.09 -0.81
C PHE A 17 -0.15 -10.13 -2.33
N ARG A 18 0.35 -11.23 -2.88
CA ARG A 18 0.45 -11.47 -4.33
C ARG A 18 0.31 -12.95 -4.68
N ILE A 19 -0.04 -13.21 -5.92
CA ILE A 19 -0.04 -14.55 -6.50
C ILE A 19 0.84 -14.48 -7.77
N PRO A 20 2.15 -14.77 -7.69
CA PRO A 20 3.06 -14.61 -8.80
C PRO A 20 2.57 -15.28 -10.08
N GLY A 21 2.41 -14.48 -11.15
CA GLY A 21 1.95 -14.96 -12.46
C GLY A 21 0.45 -15.28 -12.56
N LEU A 22 -0.37 -14.84 -11.60
CA LEU A 22 -1.82 -14.94 -11.65
C LEU A 22 -2.46 -13.60 -11.22
N PRO A 23 -2.98 -12.81 -12.16
CA PRO A 23 -3.68 -11.57 -11.84
C PRO A 23 -4.90 -11.80 -10.96
N MET A 24 -5.17 -10.83 -10.10
CA MET A 24 -6.32 -10.81 -9.20
C MET A 24 -7.27 -9.68 -9.59
N THR A 25 -8.57 -9.90 -9.45
CA THR A 25 -9.57 -8.83 -9.53
C THR A 25 -10.14 -8.60 -8.13
N VAL A 26 -9.83 -7.47 -7.52
CA VAL A 26 -10.42 -7.05 -6.24
C VAL A 26 -11.89 -6.73 -6.46
N VAL A 27 -12.78 -7.30 -5.65
CA VAL A 27 -14.25 -7.12 -5.74
C VAL A 27 -14.90 -6.67 -4.45
N ALA A 28 -14.18 -6.79 -3.32
CA ALA A 28 -14.62 -6.23 -2.04
C ALA A 28 -13.39 -5.90 -1.17
N ALA A 29 -13.53 -4.88 -0.33
CA ALA A 29 -12.59 -4.47 0.69
C ALA A 29 -13.37 -4.19 1.98
N ASP A 30 -12.92 -4.71 3.11
CA ASP A 30 -13.52 -4.57 4.45
C ASP A 30 -15.04 -4.83 4.48
N GLY A 31 -15.46 -5.88 3.75
CA GLY A 31 -16.85 -6.31 3.69
C GLY A 31 -17.73 -5.52 2.72
N LEU A 32 -17.23 -4.44 2.12
CA LEU A 32 -17.98 -3.63 1.15
C LEU A 32 -17.57 -3.99 -0.28
N TYR A 33 -18.55 -4.09 -1.17
CA TYR A 33 -18.28 -4.30 -2.59
C TYR A 33 -17.68 -3.04 -3.23
N VAL A 34 -16.61 -3.25 -4.01
CA VAL A 34 -15.96 -2.20 -4.78
C VAL A 34 -16.10 -2.45 -6.28
N GLN A 35 -15.97 -1.40 -7.08
CA GLN A 35 -15.83 -1.54 -8.52
C GLN A 35 -14.64 -2.46 -8.80
N PRO A 36 -14.78 -3.49 -9.66
CA PRO A 36 -13.72 -4.46 -9.89
C PRO A 36 -12.43 -3.81 -10.35
N VAL A 37 -11.33 -4.06 -9.64
CA VAL A 37 -9.99 -3.53 -9.95
C VAL A 37 -9.03 -4.69 -10.18
N GLU A 38 -8.37 -4.72 -11.34
CA GLU A 38 -7.30 -5.67 -11.61
C GLU A 38 -5.99 -5.23 -10.96
N THR A 39 -5.37 -6.13 -10.22
CA THR A 39 -4.07 -5.93 -9.60
C THR A 39 -3.26 -7.22 -9.59
N ASP A 40 -1.95 -7.11 -9.41
CA ASP A 40 -1.05 -8.25 -9.25
C ASP A 40 -0.55 -8.36 -7.80
N GLU A 41 -0.60 -7.25 -7.04
CA GLU A 41 -0.20 -7.18 -5.64
C GLU A 41 -0.97 -6.07 -4.91
N PHE A 42 -1.19 -6.25 -3.60
CA PHE A 42 -1.72 -5.20 -2.72
C PHE A 42 -1.15 -5.31 -1.32
N GLN A 43 -1.07 -4.19 -0.62
CA GLN A 43 -0.84 -4.17 0.81
C GLN A 43 -2.13 -4.44 1.55
N ILE A 44 -2.04 -5.19 2.66
CA ILE A 44 -3.16 -5.46 3.56
C ILE A 44 -2.75 -5.13 4.99
N GLY A 45 -3.39 -4.12 5.56
CA GLY A 45 -3.19 -3.68 6.94
C GLY A 45 -3.77 -4.66 7.96
N VAL A 46 -3.48 -4.41 9.22
CA VAL A 46 -4.04 -5.20 10.34
C VAL A 46 -5.55 -5.10 10.34
N ALA A 47 -6.23 -6.23 10.51
CA ALA A 47 -7.68 -6.40 10.49
C ALA A 47 -8.37 -6.11 9.14
N GLU A 48 -7.66 -5.68 8.11
CA GLU A 48 -8.24 -5.50 6.78
C GLU A 48 -8.60 -6.84 6.12
N THR A 49 -9.58 -6.77 5.24
CA THR A 49 -10.03 -7.92 4.43
C THR A 49 -10.20 -7.53 2.96
N TYR A 50 -9.76 -8.42 2.06
CA TYR A 50 -9.96 -8.28 0.62
C TYR A 50 -10.58 -9.53 0.04
N ASP A 51 -11.60 -9.37 -0.81
CA ASP A 51 -12.09 -10.46 -1.64
C ASP A 51 -11.59 -10.25 -3.08
N VAL A 52 -10.90 -11.25 -3.59
CA VAL A 52 -10.38 -11.23 -4.96
C VAL A 52 -10.89 -12.42 -5.78
N ILE A 53 -11.11 -12.17 -7.06
CA ILE A 53 -11.43 -13.20 -8.04
C ILE A 53 -10.18 -13.54 -8.83
N VAL A 54 -9.87 -14.82 -8.93
CA VAL A 54 -8.80 -15.35 -9.78
C VAL A 54 -9.31 -16.39 -10.74
N THR A 55 -8.64 -16.54 -11.88
CA THR A 55 -8.99 -17.57 -12.90
C THR A 55 -7.73 -18.38 -13.23
N PRO A 56 -7.32 -19.30 -12.32
CA PRO A 56 -6.12 -20.11 -12.55
C PRO A 56 -6.31 -21.07 -13.73
N PRO A 57 -5.31 -21.23 -14.59
CA PRO A 57 -5.25 -22.32 -15.55
C PRO A 57 -5.29 -23.69 -14.86
N LYS A 58 -5.96 -24.68 -15.48
CA LYS A 58 -6.24 -25.99 -14.87
C LYS A 58 -5.02 -26.87 -14.57
N ALA A 59 -3.86 -26.60 -15.18
CA ALA A 59 -2.70 -27.51 -15.13
C ALA A 59 -1.55 -26.98 -14.26
N ARG A 60 -1.76 -25.96 -13.43
CA ARG A 60 -0.68 -25.28 -12.73
C ARG A 60 -1.06 -24.95 -11.29
N ALA A 61 -0.09 -25.13 -10.38
CA ALA A 61 -0.17 -24.61 -9.01
C ALA A 61 0.41 -23.19 -8.93
N PHE A 62 -0.17 -22.37 -8.06
CA PHE A 62 0.24 -20.99 -7.80
C PHE A 62 0.53 -20.79 -6.32
N ALA A 63 1.61 -20.07 -6.01
CA ALA A 63 1.89 -19.66 -4.64
C ALA A 63 1.02 -18.45 -4.25
N LEU A 64 0.30 -18.56 -3.15
CA LEU A 64 -0.32 -17.44 -2.45
C LEU A 64 0.72 -16.93 -1.46
N VAL A 65 1.20 -15.70 -1.64
CA VAL A 65 2.33 -15.17 -0.88
C VAL A 65 1.87 -13.95 -0.09
N ALA A 66 2.03 -13.99 1.22
CA ALA A 66 1.90 -12.84 2.11
C ALA A 66 3.28 -12.52 2.70
N GLU A 67 3.94 -11.52 2.18
CA GLU A 67 5.28 -11.08 2.58
C GLU A 67 5.17 -9.89 3.51
N SER A 68 5.82 -9.93 4.68
CA SER A 68 5.79 -8.81 5.63
C SER A 68 6.38 -7.54 4.99
N ILE A 69 5.85 -6.37 5.38
CA ILE A 69 6.26 -5.09 4.80
C ILE A 69 7.75 -4.82 5.01
N ASP A 70 8.32 -5.26 6.13
CA ASP A 70 9.74 -5.15 6.47
C ASP A 70 10.62 -6.23 5.85
N ARG A 71 10.03 -7.18 5.10
CA ARG A 71 10.71 -8.32 4.46
C ARG A 71 11.37 -9.30 5.44
N SER A 72 10.97 -9.30 6.72
CA SER A 72 11.51 -10.23 7.72
C SER A 72 11.05 -11.68 7.52
N GLY A 73 9.94 -11.88 6.78
CA GLY A 73 9.40 -13.21 6.51
C GLY A 73 8.22 -13.19 5.54
N GLN A 74 7.76 -14.38 5.19
CA GLN A 74 6.57 -14.56 4.36
C GLN A 74 5.80 -15.81 4.77
N ALA A 75 4.49 -15.76 4.66
CA ALA A 75 3.61 -16.92 4.68
C ALA A 75 3.29 -17.33 3.24
N VAL A 76 3.29 -18.64 2.98
CA VAL A 76 3.04 -19.17 1.65
C VAL A 76 2.01 -20.29 1.73
N ALA A 77 0.99 -20.23 0.87
CA ALA A 77 0.06 -21.31 0.63
C ALA A 77 0.04 -21.68 -0.86
N THR A 78 -0.57 -22.79 -1.22
CA THR A 78 -0.67 -23.24 -2.61
C THR A 78 -2.13 -23.25 -3.06
N LEU A 79 -2.40 -22.58 -4.17
CA LEU A 79 -3.62 -22.74 -4.95
C LEU A 79 -3.34 -23.73 -6.09
N ALA A 80 -3.94 -24.92 -6.03
CA ALA A 80 -3.70 -25.99 -6.98
C ALA A 80 -5.00 -26.66 -7.43
N PRO A 81 -5.05 -27.23 -8.65
CA PRO A 81 -6.20 -27.98 -9.14
C PRO A 81 -6.34 -29.36 -8.47
N GLU A 82 -5.26 -29.88 -7.90
CA GLU A 82 -5.21 -31.21 -7.29
C GLU A 82 -4.44 -31.21 -5.97
N ILE A 83 -4.83 -32.07 -5.05
CA ILE A 83 -4.15 -32.23 -3.76
C ILE A 83 -2.74 -32.81 -4.00
N GLY A 84 -1.76 -32.28 -3.30
CA GLY A 84 -0.36 -32.74 -3.37
C GLY A 84 0.52 -31.93 -4.33
N LEU A 85 -0.05 -31.12 -5.20
CA LEU A 85 0.73 -30.15 -5.97
C LEU A 85 1.14 -28.98 -5.08
N VAL A 86 2.41 -28.61 -5.10
CA VAL A 86 2.98 -27.51 -4.32
C VAL A 86 3.60 -26.49 -5.26
N ALA A 87 3.28 -25.24 -5.07
CA ALA A 87 3.90 -24.13 -5.78
C ALA A 87 5.21 -23.72 -5.08
N THR A 88 6.22 -23.35 -5.86
CA THR A 88 7.48 -22.84 -5.33
C THR A 88 7.28 -21.44 -4.75
N ALA A 89 7.67 -21.24 -3.51
CA ALA A 89 7.71 -19.93 -2.89
C ALA A 89 8.77 -19.04 -3.55
N PRO A 90 8.46 -17.77 -3.88
CA PRO A 90 9.49 -16.84 -4.32
C PRO A 90 10.44 -16.50 -3.17
N LEU A 91 11.62 -16.00 -3.50
CA LEU A 91 12.53 -15.44 -2.50
C LEU A 91 11.94 -14.16 -1.92
N LEU A 92 12.31 -13.86 -0.65
CA LEU A 92 12.04 -12.57 -0.04
C LEU A 92 12.69 -11.45 -0.87
N ARG A 93 12.02 -10.35 -1.00
CA ARG A 93 12.55 -9.14 -1.64
C ARG A 93 13.48 -8.38 -0.68
N GLU A 94 14.19 -7.41 -1.21
CA GLU A 94 15.00 -6.51 -0.39
C GLU A 94 14.11 -5.65 0.51
N ARG A 95 14.61 -5.35 1.71
CA ARG A 95 13.92 -4.50 2.67
C ARG A 95 13.80 -3.07 2.12
N PRO A 96 12.59 -2.49 2.06
CA PRO A 96 12.42 -1.10 1.67
C PRO A 96 13.05 -0.18 2.72
N LEU A 97 13.69 0.88 2.26
CA LEU A 97 14.22 1.92 3.14
C LEU A 97 13.16 3.02 3.28
N LEU A 98 12.93 3.44 4.51
CA LEU A 98 12.09 4.61 4.79
C LEU A 98 12.80 5.87 4.32
N THR A 99 12.08 6.73 3.63
CA THR A 99 12.54 8.07 3.25
C THR A 99 12.14 9.09 4.30
N HIS A 100 12.69 10.30 4.24
CA HIS A 100 12.24 11.40 5.09
C HIS A 100 10.76 11.72 4.90
N GLN A 101 10.25 11.60 3.68
CA GLN A 101 8.84 11.78 3.37
C GLN A 101 7.95 10.73 4.06
N ASP A 102 8.40 9.46 4.13
CA ASP A 102 7.68 8.40 4.84
C ASP A 102 7.61 8.66 6.35
N MET A 103 8.55 9.43 6.87
CA MET A 103 8.62 9.83 8.28
C MET A 103 7.94 11.18 8.56
N GLY A 104 7.32 11.82 7.56
CA GLY A 104 6.68 13.13 7.71
C GLY A 104 7.67 14.28 7.96
N MET A 105 8.93 14.11 7.57
CA MET A 105 9.99 15.13 7.74
C MET A 105 10.10 15.98 6.47
N ALA A 106 10.28 17.31 6.67
CA ALA A 106 10.59 18.20 5.56
C ALA A 106 11.99 17.92 5.00
N MET A 107 12.12 17.90 3.68
CA MET A 107 13.43 17.88 3.02
C MET A 107 14.06 19.27 3.12
N ASN A 108 14.90 19.51 4.13
CA ASN A 108 15.64 20.75 4.25
C ASN A 108 16.80 20.79 3.24
N HIS A 109 16.54 21.27 2.02
CA HIS A 109 17.58 21.54 1.03
C HIS A 109 18.50 22.74 1.40
N GLY A 110 18.32 23.36 2.58
CA GLY A 110 19.03 24.55 3.02
C GLY A 110 20.28 24.36 3.89
N ALA A 111 20.60 23.15 4.34
CA ALA A 111 21.69 22.94 5.32
C ALA A 111 22.99 22.37 4.75
N MET A 112 23.14 22.21 3.42
CA MET A 112 24.41 21.84 2.78
C MET A 112 24.92 22.95 1.84
N GLY A 113 25.07 24.16 2.36
CA GLY A 113 25.88 25.18 1.74
C GLY A 113 27.36 24.87 1.97
N GLY A 114 28.01 24.21 1.01
CA GLY A 114 29.47 24.07 1.06
C GLY A 114 30.07 22.81 0.47
N MET A 115 29.52 22.21 -0.61
CA MET A 115 30.30 21.31 -1.47
C MET A 115 29.86 21.54 -2.93
N ASP A 116 30.75 22.18 -3.65
CA ASP A 116 30.70 22.41 -5.08
C ASP A 116 30.83 21.04 -5.81
N HIS A 117 29.73 20.50 -6.32
CA HIS A 117 29.76 19.39 -7.27
C HIS A 117 29.18 19.86 -8.58
N GLY A 118 30.11 20.01 -9.53
CA GLY A 118 29.85 20.39 -10.90
C GLY A 118 28.72 19.62 -11.56
N SER A 119 27.95 20.38 -12.27
CA SER A 119 27.02 20.07 -13.35
C SER A 119 26.70 18.59 -13.63
N MET A 120 25.53 18.15 -13.22
CA MET A 120 24.76 17.13 -13.91
C MET A 120 23.43 17.76 -14.36
N ALA A 121 23.44 18.34 -15.54
CA ALA A 121 22.24 18.74 -16.26
C ALA A 121 21.62 17.48 -16.86
N GLY A 122 20.33 17.21 -16.57
CA GLY A 122 19.51 16.30 -17.35
C GLY A 122 18.95 15.10 -16.57
N MET A 123 18.16 15.31 -15.54
CA MET A 123 17.13 14.36 -15.17
C MET A 123 15.80 15.12 -14.99
N ASP A 124 14.92 14.87 -15.95
CA ASP A 124 13.54 15.34 -15.92
C ASP A 124 12.80 14.59 -14.78
N HIS A 125 12.65 15.25 -13.64
CA HIS A 125 11.79 14.77 -12.57
C HIS A 125 10.36 15.07 -12.97
N GLY A 126 9.69 14.06 -13.56
CA GLY A 126 8.26 14.09 -13.80
C GLY A 126 7.50 14.60 -12.57
N ALA A 127 6.59 15.52 -12.83
CA ALA A 127 5.82 16.31 -11.87
C ALA A 127 5.28 15.45 -10.72
N MET A 128 5.93 15.52 -9.58
CA MET A 128 5.31 15.17 -8.31
C MET A 128 4.30 16.26 -7.98
N SER A 129 3.05 15.89 -7.71
CA SER A 129 2.03 16.83 -7.26
C SER A 129 2.47 17.36 -5.89
N ASP A 130 2.95 18.58 -5.86
CA ASP A 130 3.24 19.32 -4.64
C ASP A 130 1.94 19.52 -3.87
N GLY A 131 1.65 18.62 -2.92
CA GLY A 131 0.68 18.90 -1.88
C GLY A 131 1.20 20.07 -1.07
N GLU A 132 0.49 21.20 -1.06
CA GLU A 132 0.85 22.31 -0.20
C GLU A 132 1.00 21.84 1.26
N PRO A 133 2.08 22.25 1.98
CA PRO A 133 2.26 21.90 3.38
C PRO A 133 1.05 22.42 4.16
N GLN A 134 0.25 21.53 4.72
CA GLN A 134 -0.83 21.95 5.60
C GLN A 134 -0.21 22.48 6.89
N ALA A 135 -0.51 23.73 7.24
CA ALA A 135 -0.06 24.34 8.48
C ALA A 135 -0.63 23.54 9.66
N HIS A 136 0.26 23.00 10.50
CA HIS A 136 -0.13 22.25 11.68
C HIS A 136 -0.86 23.14 12.68
N LYS A 137 -2.04 22.73 13.09
CA LYS A 137 -2.85 23.45 14.10
C LYS A 137 -2.41 23.12 15.55
N HIS A 138 -1.55 22.10 15.72
CA HIS A 138 -1.20 21.57 17.03
C HIS A 138 0.16 22.07 17.49
N LYS A 139 0.23 22.42 18.78
CA LYS A 139 1.50 22.76 19.44
C LYS A 139 2.01 21.54 20.18
N ILE A 140 3.31 21.29 20.12
CA ILE A 140 3.98 20.30 20.96
C ILE A 140 3.75 20.66 22.42
N GLY A 141 3.36 19.69 23.23
CA GLY A 141 3.02 19.90 24.64
C GLY A 141 2.44 18.63 25.28
N ALA A 142 1.74 18.79 26.38
CA ALA A 142 1.12 17.65 27.06
C ALA A 142 0.17 16.90 26.12
N GLY A 143 0.45 15.61 25.88
CA GLY A 143 -0.33 14.74 24.99
C GLY A 143 0.03 14.84 23.49
N VAL A 144 1.01 15.68 23.11
CA VAL A 144 1.53 15.77 21.74
C VAL A 144 3.04 15.81 21.78
N ASP A 145 3.69 14.67 21.61
CA ASP A 145 5.14 14.54 21.67
C ASP A 145 5.82 14.95 20.35
N ASN A 146 5.14 14.76 19.22
CA ASN A 146 5.65 15.10 17.90
C ASN A 146 4.51 15.45 16.94
N VAL A 147 4.81 16.30 15.98
CA VAL A 147 3.92 16.68 14.88
C VAL A 147 4.67 16.51 13.58
N ALA A 148 4.08 15.83 12.60
CA ALA A 148 4.68 15.68 11.29
C ALA A 148 4.87 17.05 10.63
N GLU A 149 6.08 17.36 10.18
CA GLU A 149 6.39 18.65 9.53
C GLU A 149 5.69 18.78 8.17
N VAL A 150 5.52 17.65 7.50
CA VAL A 150 4.86 17.57 6.19
C VAL A 150 3.84 16.45 6.22
N THR A 151 2.60 16.77 5.83
CA THR A 151 1.54 15.80 5.60
C THR A 151 1.18 15.81 4.13
N THR A 152 1.28 14.66 3.49
CA THR A 152 0.93 14.48 2.07
C THR A 152 -0.16 13.44 1.91
N ASN A 153 -1.08 13.67 0.97
CA ASN A 153 -2.05 12.66 0.58
C ASN A 153 -1.39 11.65 -0.37
N ARG A 154 -1.12 10.44 0.12
CA ARG A 154 -0.49 9.35 -0.62
C ARG A 154 -1.45 8.22 -1.00
N LEU A 155 -2.75 8.45 -0.93
CA LEU A 155 -3.76 7.43 -1.24
C LEU A 155 -3.71 6.93 -2.70
N GLY A 156 -3.14 7.73 -3.60
CA GLY A 156 -2.92 7.36 -5.01
C GLY A 156 -1.60 6.64 -5.28
N GLU A 157 -0.75 6.50 -4.27
CA GLU A 157 0.54 5.82 -4.39
C GLU A 157 0.42 4.35 -3.97
N PRO A 158 1.25 3.44 -4.52
CA PRO A 158 1.41 2.10 -3.98
C PRO A 158 1.93 2.16 -2.54
N GLY A 159 1.66 1.13 -1.77
CA GLY A 159 2.20 1.03 -0.42
C GLY A 159 3.73 0.91 -0.41
N LEU A 160 4.34 1.17 0.76
CA LEU A 160 5.79 1.15 0.97
C LEU A 160 6.43 -0.13 0.43
N GLY A 161 7.46 0.06 -0.40
CA GLY A 161 8.20 -1.03 -1.06
C GLY A 161 7.49 -1.64 -2.25
N LEU A 162 6.43 -0.99 -2.75
CA LEU A 162 5.71 -1.34 -3.99
C LEU A 162 5.84 -0.26 -5.07
N GLU A 163 6.55 0.84 -4.83
CA GLU A 163 6.66 1.99 -5.71
C GLU A 163 7.31 1.63 -7.07
N ASN A 164 8.26 0.70 -7.03
CA ASN A 164 9.08 0.34 -8.20
C ASN A 164 8.92 -1.12 -8.63
N VAL A 165 7.82 -1.78 -8.25
CA VAL A 165 7.58 -3.16 -8.71
C VAL A 165 7.20 -3.18 -10.19
N PRO A 166 7.62 -4.20 -10.98
CA PRO A 166 7.37 -4.25 -12.42
C PRO A 166 5.94 -4.72 -12.79
N HIS A 167 5.02 -4.71 -11.85
CA HIS A 167 3.65 -5.19 -11.98
C HIS A 167 2.69 -4.22 -11.29
N ARG A 168 1.38 -4.45 -11.46
CA ARG A 168 0.35 -3.56 -10.91
C ARG A 168 0.23 -3.75 -9.41
N ALA A 169 0.50 -2.69 -8.65
CA ALA A 169 0.21 -2.61 -7.23
C ALA A 169 -1.08 -1.80 -7.01
N LEU A 170 -1.99 -2.32 -6.20
CA LEU A 170 -3.24 -1.64 -5.85
C LEU A 170 -2.95 -0.37 -5.05
N THR A 171 -3.65 0.72 -5.39
CA THR A 171 -3.66 1.95 -4.59
C THR A 171 -5.02 2.16 -3.95
N TYR A 172 -5.07 2.91 -2.84
CA TYR A 172 -6.32 3.13 -2.11
C TYR A 172 -7.36 3.90 -2.94
N LEU A 173 -6.93 4.85 -3.78
CA LEU A 173 -7.84 5.61 -4.66
C LEU A 173 -8.54 4.77 -5.74
N GLN A 174 -8.05 3.56 -6.01
CA GLN A 174 -8.70 2.65 -6.96
C GLN A 174 -9.91 1.93 -6.34
N LEU A 175 -10.01 1.88 -5.01
CA LEU A 175 -11.11 1.25 -4.29
C LEU A 175 -12.30 2.21 -4.24
N LYS A 176 -13.23 2.03 -5.17
CA LYS A 176 -14.48 2.81 -5.24
C LYS A 176 -15.65 1.92 -4.92
N SER A 177 -16.50 2.34 -3.99
CA SER A 177 -17.74 1.61 -3.69
C SER A 177 -18.61 1.45 -4.94
N ILE A 178 -19.25 0.30 -5.06
CA ILE A 178 -20.31 0.10 -6.08
C ILE A 178 -21.54 0.90 -5.72
N GLU A 179 -21.89 0.95 -4.42
CA GLU A 179 -23.02 1.69 -3.93
C GLU A 179 -22.60 3.12 -3.58
N PRO A 180 -23.35 4.13 -4.02
CA PRO A 180 -23.08 5.50 -3.63
C PRO A 180 -23.27 5.69 -2.13
N ASN A 181 -22.55 6.64 -1.54
CA ASN A 181 -22.78 7.03 -0.16
C ASN A 181 -24.22 7.47 0.02
N PRO A 182 -25.01 6.85 0.93
CA PRO A 182 -26.39 7.24 1.18
C PRO A 182 -26.52 8.66 1.75
N ASP A 183 -25.48 9.16 2.41
CA ASP A 183 -25.41 10.54 2.89
C ASP A 183 -24.57 11.39 1.92
N THR A 184 -25.21 12.25 1.16
CA THR A 184 -24.58 13.14 0.17
C THR A 184 -24.35 14.56 0.70
N ARG A 185 -24.61 14.80 2.00
CA ARG A 185 -24.42 16.12 2.62
C ARG A 185 -22.92 16.37 2.82
N ASP A 186 -22.50 17.60 2.59
CA ASP A 186 -21.13 18.01 2.93
C ASP A 186 -20.92 18.00 4.44
N PRO A 187 -19.72 17.64 4.91
CA PRO A 187 -19.36 17.73 6.33
C PRO A 187 -19.51 19.17 6.83
N THR A 188 -20.28 19.35 7.90
CA THR A 188 -20.53 20.68 8.50
C THR A 188 -19.68 20.95 9.72
N ARG A 189 -18.98 19.92 10.24
CA ARG A 189 -18.18 20.02 11.45
C ARG A 189 -16.98 19.09 11.37
N GLU A 190 -15.84 19.58 11.77
CA GLU A 190 -14.62 18.80 12.02
C GLU A 190 -14.56 18.45 13.51
N VAL A 191 -14.24 17.20 13.81
CA VAL A 191 -14.04 16.69 15.17
C VAL A 191 -12.65 16.08 15.26
N GLU A 192 -11.81 16.67 16.07
CA GLU A 192 -10.47 16.15 16.35
C GLU A 192 -10.54 15.09 17.45
N ILE A 193 -9.89 13.96 17.23
CA ILE A 193 -9.80 12.85 18.19
C ILE A 193 -8.32 12.60 18.47
N HIS A 194 -7.94 12.72 19.73
CA HIS A 194 -6.60 12.35 20.22
C HIS A 194 -6.63 10.89 20.68
N LEU A 195 -5.65 10.09 20.23
CA LEU A 195 -5.48 8.67 20.58
C LEU A 195 -4.30 8.50 21.55
#